data_2a9e0db83208b6e05932daf3b7bbe542
#
_entry.id   2a9e0db83208b6e05932daf3b7bbe542
#
_cell.length_a   1.000
_cell.length_b   1.000
_cell.length_c   1.000
_cell.angle_alpha   90.00
_cell.angle_beta   90.00
_cell.angle_gamma   90.00
#
_symmetry.space_group_name_H-M   'P 1'
#
loop_
_entity.id
_entity.type
_entity.pdbx_description
1 polymer ?
#
loop_
_entity_poly.entity_id
_entity_poly.type
_entity_poly.pdbx_seq_one_letter_code
_entity_poly.pdbx_strand_id
1 'polypeptide(L)'
;MTDAPRSPRRLILLRHGQTEYNADNRMQGQLDTELSELGRSQARAAATALVGRRPISIVSSDLRRAYDTAVEVGDNAGLPVQIDERLRETHLGDWQGLTHLDVDARAPGARATWRARRVRARRRRGA
;
A
#
# COMPACT_ATOMS: atom_id res chain seq x y z
N MET A 1 4.64 -35.10 -24.58
CA MET A 1 4.08 -33.88 -24.00
C MET A 1 5.11 -32.79 -24.12
N THR A 2 4.86 -31.84 -24.98
CA THR A 2 5.70 -30.66 -25.08
C THR A 2 5.30 -29.70 -23.97
N ASP A 3 6.24 -29.36 -23.10
CA ASP A 3 6.01 -28.30 -22.10
C ASP A 3 5.81 -27.00 -22.85
N ALA A 4 4.59 -26.44 -22.74
CA ALA A 4 4.36 -25.08 -23.22
C ALA A 4 5.28 -24.11 -22.46
N PRO A 5 5.91 -23.13 -23.14
CA PRO A 5 6.71 -22.14 -22.45
C PRO A 5 5.84 -21.48 -21.37
N ARG A 6 6.31 -21.49 -20.13
CA ARG A 6 5.60 -20.80 -19.04
C ARG A 6 5.62 -19.31 -19.31
N SER A 7 4.44 -18.70 -19.33
CA SER A 7 4.34 -17.24 -19.37
C SER A 7 5.06 -16.64 -18.16
N PRO A 8 5.82 -15.55 -18.35
CA PRO A 8 6.45 -14.88 -17.21
C PRO A 8 5.40 -14.50 -16.17
N ARG A 9 5.67 -14.80 -14.91
CA ARG A 9 4.85 -14.32 -13.80
C ARG A 9 5.12 -12.83 -13.60
N ARG A 10 4.05 -12.06 -13.45
CA ARG A 10 4.15 -10.62 -13.19
C ARG A 10 3.54 -10.32 -11.83
N LEU A 11 4.26 -9.55 -11.06
CA LEU A 11 3.78 -9.00 -9.81
C LEU A 11 3.52 -7.51 -10.01
N ILE A 12 2.31 -7.08 -9.71
CA ILE A 12 1.93 -5.67 -9.74
C ILE A 12 1.74 -5.21 -8.31
N LEU A 13 2.48 -4.19 -7.91
CA LEU A 13 2.36 -3.54 -6.62
C LEU A 13 1.53 -2.26 -6.80
N LEU A 14 0.36 -2.24 -6.19
CA LEU A 14 -0.54 -1.10 -6.24
C LEU A 14 -0.54 -0.38 -4.90
N ARG A 15 -0.26 0.92 -4.93
CA ARG A 15 -0.41 1.77 -3.76
C ARG A 15 -1.90 2.07 -3.55
N HIS A 16 -2.37 2.08 -2.28
CA HIS A 16 -3.74 2.47 -1.97
C HIS A 16 -4.02 3.94 -2.36
N GLY A 17 -5.30 4.28 -2.52
CA GLY A 17 -5.74 5.64 -2.77
C GLY A 17 -5.48 6.57 -1.59
N GLN A 18 -5.66 7.87 -1.82
CA GLN A 18 -5.46 8.89 -0.79
C GLN A 18 -6.40 8.68 0.40
N THR A 19 -5.87 8.91 1.60
CA THR A 19 -6.66 9.06 2.83
C THR A 19 -6.61 10.52 3.28
N GLU A 20 -7.49 10.90 4.23
CA GLU A 20 -7.40 12.24 4.83
C GLU A 20 -6.05 12.45 5.54
N TYR A 21 -5.46 11.38 6.10
CA TYR A 21 -4.13 11.44 6.70
C TYR A 21 -3.06 11.75 5.66
N ASN A 22 -3.15 11.19 4.45
CA ASN A 22 -2.24 11.56 3.35
C ASN A 22 -2.40 13.04 2.97
N ALA A 23 -3.64 13.51 2.86
CA ALA A 23 -3.93 14.90 2.51
C ALA A 23 -3.36 15.88 3.54
N ASP A 24 -3.38 15.50 4.81
CA ASP A 24 -2.88 16.31 5.93
C ASP A 24 -1.40 16.07 6.25
N ASN A 25 -0.70 15.23 5.47
CA ASN A 25 0.68 14.80 5.74
C ASN A 25 0.86 14.18 7.13
N ARG A 26 -0.14 13.42 7.58
CA ARG A 26 -0.07 12.70 8.85
C ARG A 26 0.51 11.30 8.65
N MET A 27 1.28 10.87 9.63
CA MET A 27 1.85 9.52 9.67
C MET A 27 0.75 8.51 10.00
N GLN A 28 0.49 7.56 9.12
CA GLN A 28 -0.58 6.57 9.30
C GLN A 28 -0.10 5.28 9.96
N GLY A 29 0.99 4.71 9.46
CA GLY A 29 1.48 3.43 9.92
C GLY A 29 0.41 2.35 9.86
N GLN A 30 0.05 1.79 11.02
CA GLN A 30 -1.00 0.77 11.12
C GLN A 30 -2.34 1.32 11.64
N LEU A 31 -2.52 2.64 11.71
CA LEU A 31 -3.84 3.21 11.95
C LEU A 31 -4.77 2.83 10.80
N ASP A 32 -5.99 2.42 11.14
CA ASP A 32 -6.98 1.95 10.17
C ASP A 32 -7.77 3.12 9.59
N THR A 33 -7.09 3.90 8.75
CA THR A 33 -7.66 5.08 8.11
C THR A 33 -8.44 4.72 6.85
N GLU A 34 -9.47 5.51 6.55
CA GLU A 34 -10.32 5.32 5.39
C GLU A 34 -9.81 6.11 4.18
N LEU A 35 -10.15 5.64 2.99
CA LEU A 35 -9.94 6.41 1.77
C LEU A 35 -10.74 7.72 1.82
N SER A 36 -10.12 8.81 1.38
CA SER A 36 -10.84 10.05 1.09
C SER A 36 -11.70 9.87 -0.17
N GLU A 37 -12.54 10.85 -0.46
CA GLU A 37 -13.32 10.83 -1.71
C GLU A 37 -12.42 10.78 -2.94
N LEU A 38 -11.34 11.56 -2.95
CA LEU A 38 -10.33 11.49 -4.00
C LEU A 38 -9.67 10.11 -4.04
N GLY A 39 -9.36 9.51 -2.90
CA GLY A 39 -8.76 8.18 -2.82
C GLY A 39 -9.67 7.10 -3.41
N ARG A 40 -10.96 7.19 -3.20
CA ARG A 40 -11.93 6.27 -3.82
C ARG A 40 -11.96 6.43 -5.34
N SER A 41 -11.90 7.66 -5.83
CA SER A 41 -11.80 7.94 -7.26
C SER A 41 -10.51 7.38 -7.87
N GLN A 42 -9.39 7.54 -7.16
CA GLN A 42 -8.10 6.96 -7.57
C GLN A 42 -8.14 5.43 -7.62
N ALA A 43 -8.78 4.80 -6.64
CA ALA A 43 -8.95 3.34 -6.61
C ALA A 43 -9.76 2.84 -7.82
N ARG A 44 -10.84 3.52 -8.16
CA ARG A 44 -11.65 3.19 -9.34
C ARG A 44 -10.85 3.35 -10.64
N ALA A 45 -10.08 4.41 -10.76
CA ALA A 45 -9.23 4.64 -11.94
C ALA A 45 -8.16 3.56 -12.07
N ALA A 46 -7.51 3.19 -10.97
CA ALA A 46 -6.53 2.10 -10.93
C ALA A 46 -7.16 0.76 -11.33
N ALA A 47 -8.37 0.48 -10.83
CA ALA A 47 -9.09 -0.74 -11.16
C ALA A 47 -9.36 -0.84 -12.67
N THR A 48 -9.81 0.24 -13.29
CA THR A 48 -10.03 0.29 -14.73
C THR A 48 -8.74 0.04 -15.52
N ALA A 49 -7.63 0.63 -15.08
CA ALA A 49 -6.34 0.45 -15.73
C ALA A 49 -5.81 -0.99 -15.60
N LEU A 50 -6.05 -1.64 -14.45
CA LEU A 50 -5.51 -2.98 -14.18
C LEU A 50 -6.31 -4.11 -14.79
N VAL A 51 -7.59 -3.91 -15.16
CA VAL A 51 -8.40 -4.97 -15.74
C VAL A 51 -7.80 -5.50 -17.05
N GLY A 52 -7.15 -4.65 -17.82
CA GLY A 52 -6.46 -5.04 -19.05
C GLY A 52 -5.20 -5.88 -18.82
N ARG A 53 -4.67 -5.90 -17.61
CA ARG A 53 -3.54 -6.74 -17.21
C ARG A 53 -3.95 -8.19 -16.88
N ARG A 54 -5.24 -8.47 -16.84
CA ARG A 54 -5.81 -9.80 -16.54
C ARG A 54 -5.23 -10.42 -15.26
N PRO A 55 -5.39 -9.77 -14.10
CA PRO A 55 -4.90 -10.32 -12.85
C PRO A 55 -5.57 -11.67 -12.57
N ILE A 56 -4.82 -12.59 -11.97
CA ILE A 56 -5.32 -13.91 -11.59
C ILE A 56 -5.55 -14.05 -10.10
N SER A 57 -4.97 -13.15 -9.32
CA SER A 57 -5.06 -13.17 -7.86
C SER A 57 -4.83 -11.75 -7.33
N ILE A 58 -5.54 -11.40 -6.26
CA ILE A 58 -5.41 -10.12 -5.58
C ILE A 58 -5.19 -10.38 -4.11
N VAL A 59 -4.11 -9.82 -3.57
CA VAL A 59 -3.79 -9.90 -2.14
C VAL A 59 -3.64 -8.50 -1.59
N SER A 60 -4.22 -8.24 -0.43
CA SER A 60 -4.20 -6.93 0.23
C SER A 60 -3.90 -7.08 1.70
N SER A 61 -3.39 -6.02 2.32
CA SER A 61 -3.45 -5.91 3.77
C SER A 61 -4.90 -5.77 4.23
N ASP A 62 -5.14 -5.97 5.52
CA ASP A 62 -6.47 -5.84 6.12
C ASP A 62 -6.83 -4.40 6.49
N LEU A 63 -5.89 -3.45 6.38
CA LEU A 63 -6.18 -2.04 6.63
C LEU A 63 -7.16 -1.50 5.58
N ARG A 64 -8.17 -0.75 6.02
CA ARG A 64 -9.29 -0.30 5.16
C ARG A 64 -8.82 0.37 3.89
N ARG A 65 -7.87 1.30 3.97
CA ARG A 65 -7.37 2.01 2.79
C ARG A 65 -6.82 1.10 1.70
N ALA A 66 -6.12 0.05 2.11
CA ALA A 66 -5.58 -0.93 1.17
C ALA A 66 -6.66 -1.89 0.68
N TYR A 67 -7.47 -2.41 1.60
CA TYR A 67 -8.54 -3.35 1.29
C TYR A 67 -9.59 -2.72 0.36
N ASP A 68 -10.05 -1.52 0.65
CA ASP A 68 -11.05 -0.84 -0.17
C ASP A 68 -10.52 -0.52 -1.57
N THR A 69 -9.22 -0.17 -1.68
CA THR A 69 -8.57 -0.03 -2.99
C THR A 69 -8.56 -1.36 -3.75
N ALA A 70 -8.20 -2.45 -3.07
CA ALA A 70 -8.13 -3.78 -3.67
C ALA A 70 -9.52 -4.30 -4.09
N VAL A 71 -10.56 -4.00 -3.33
CA VAL A 71 -11.95 -4.39 -3.66
C VAL A 71 -12.39 -3.75 -4.97
N GLU A 72 -12.05 -2.51 -5.23
CA GLU A 72 -12.35 -1.87 -6.52
C GLU A 72 -11.70 -2.64 -7.69
N VAL A 73 -10.47 -3.10 -7.52
CA VAL A 73 -9.79 -3.93 -8.52
C VAL A 73 -10.48 -5.29 -8.65
N GLY A 74 -10.81 -5.91 -7.54
CA GLY A 74 -11.48 -7.21 -7.50
C GLY A 74 -12.85 -7.21 -8.17
N ASP A 75 -13.64 -6.17 -7.93
CA ASP A 75 -14.96 -6.02 -8.54
C ASP A 75 -14.87 -5.92 -10.06
N ASN A 76 -13.89 -5.17 -10.57
CA ASN A 76 -13.68 -5.04 -12.02
C ASN A 76 -13.11 -6.32 -12.66
N ALA A 77 -12.26 -7.04 -11.94
CA ALA A 77 -11.59 -8.23 -12.46
C ALA A 77 -12.40 -9.52 -12.21
N GLY A 78 -13.47 -9.45 -11.42
CA GLY A 78 -14.24 -10.63 -11.02
C GLY A 78 -13.47 -11.57 -10.09
N LEU A 79 -12.59 -11.03 -9.24
CA LEU A 79 -11.75 -11.79 -8.32
C LEU A 79 -12.02 -11.42 -6.88
N PRO A 80 -11.98 -12.41 -5.95
CA PRO A 80 -12.00 -12.11 -4.52
C PRO A 80 -10.68 -11.49 -4.09
N VAL A 81 -10.72 -10.67 -3.05
CA VAL A 81 -9.53 -10.11 -2.40
C VAL A 81 -9.13 -11.03 -1.25
N GLN A 82 -7.90 -11.53 -1.30
CA GLN A 82 -7.30 -12.27 -0.21
C GLN A 82 -6.59 -11.30 0.74
N ILE A 83 -6.69 -11.55 2.04
CA ILE A 83 -6.09 -10.70 3.06
C ILE A 83 -4.84 -11.34 3.61
N ASP A 84 -3.78 -10.55 3.72
CA ASP A 84 -2.54 -10.94 4.38
C ASP A 84 -2.04 -9.77 5.23
N GLU A 85 -2.09 -9.92 6.56
CA GLU A 85 -1.66 -8.89 7.52
C GLU A 85 -0.19 -8.51 7.39
N ARG A 86 0.64 -9.39 6.82
CA ARG A 86 2.06 -9.11 6.59
C ARG A 86 2.28 -7.97 5.60
N LEU A 87 1.25 -7.61 4.83
CA LEU A 87 1.30 -6.49 3.89
C LEU A 87 1.00 -5.14 4.52
N ARG A 88 0.72 -5.09 5.82
CA ARG A 88 0.52 -3.82 6.52
C ARG A 88 1.74 -2.92 6.38
N GLU A 89 1.48 -1.61 6.39
CA GLU A 89 2.51 -0.59 6.52
C GLU A 89 3.30 -0.79 7.83
N THR A 90 4.51 -0.27 7.88
CA THR A 90 5.31 -0.26 9.11
C THR A 90 4.54 0.39 10.25
N HIS A 91 4.55 -0.24 11.43
CA HIS A 91 4.02 0.38 12.64
C HIS A 91 4.90 1.57 13.03
N LEU A 92 4.30 2.75 13.14
CA LEU A 92 5.03 3.99 13.40
C LEU A 92 4.97 4.43 14.87
N GLY A 93 4.37 3.63 15.75
CA GLY A 93 4.31 3.90 17.17
C GLY A 93 3.69 5.26 17.49
N ASP A 94 4.38 6.03 18.32
CA ASP A 94 3.91 7.35 18.77
C ASP A 94 3.84 8.40 17.66
N TRP A 95 4.41 8.13 16.49
CA TRP A 95 4.31 9.04 15.34
C TRP A 95 2.98 8.94 14.64
N GLN A 96 2.22 7.87 14.85
CA GLN A 96 0.94 7.67 14.19
C GLN A 96 -0.04 8.79 14.55
N GLY A 97 -0.65 9.38 13.52
CA GLY A 97 -1.56 10.50 13.66
C GLY A 97 -0.88 11.88 13.69
N LEU A 98 0.44 11.93 13.89
CA LEU A 98 1.18 13.19 13.89
C LEU A 98 1.49 13.63 12.45
N THR A 99 1.58 14.93 12.23
CA THR A 99 2.10 15.46 10.97
C THR A 99 3.62 15.31 10.91
N HIS A 100 4.19 15.42 9.73
CA HIS A 100 5.65 15.41 9.58
C HIS A 100 6.30 16.57 10.36
N LEU A 101 5.64 17.74 10.40
CA LEU A 101 6.12 18.88 11.18
C LEU A 101 6.09 18.61 12.68
N ASP A 102 5.05 17.94 13.16
CA ASP A 102 4.94 17.57 14.58
C ASP A 102 6.07 16.60 14.98
N VAL A 103 6.36 15.61 14.16
CA VAL A 103 7.45 14.66 14.40
C VAL A 103 8.79 15.37 14.39
N ASP A 104 9.03 16.23 13.42
CA ASP A 104 10.28 16.98 13.31
C ASP A 104 10.50 17.92 14.49
N ALA A 105 9.41 18.51 15.03
CA ALA A 105 9.49 19.37 16.21
C ALA A 105 9.85 18.59 17.48
N ARG A 106 9.33 17.34 17.62
CA ARG A 106 9.57 16.49 18.79
C ARG A 106 10.92 15.77 18.74
N ALA A 107 11.33 15.36 17.55
CA ALA A 107 12.54 14.56 17.36
C ALA A 107 13.26 14.99 16.06
N PRO A 108 13.97 16.13 16.08
CA PRO A 108 14.66 16.63 14.89
C PRO A 108 15.59 15.60 14.27
N GLY A 109 15.45 15.38 12.97
CA GLY A 109 16.27 14.44 12.22
C GLY A 109 15.87 12.96 12.35
N ALA A 110 14.95 12.60 13.25
CA ALA A 110 14.58 11.20 13.48
C ALA A 110 13.93 10.55 12.26
N ARG A 111 13.10 11.26 11.50
CA ARG A 111 12.47 10.73 10.28
C ARG A 111 13.51 10.38 9.21
N ALA A 112 14.50 11.24 9.02
CA ALA A 112 15.57 10.99 8.07
C ALA A 112 16.41 9.77 8.47
N THR A 113 16.74 9.63 9.75
CA THR A 113 17.45 8.48 10.30
C THR A 113 16.65 7.18 10.10
N TRP A 114 15.36 7.20 10.37
CA TRP A 114 14.48 6.04 10.19
C TRP A 114 14.41 5.62 8.72
N ARG A 115 14.26 6.56 7.79
CA ARG A 115 14.27 6.27 6.34
C ARG A 115 15.57 5.64 5.88
N ALA A 116 16.69 6.15 6.35
CA ALA A 116 18.01 5.61 6.01
C ALA A 116 18.17 4.16 6.48
N ARG A 117 17.70 3.83 7.69
CA ARG A 117 17.71 2.46 8.24
C ARG A 117 16.83 1.52 7.42
N ARG A 118 15.66 1.95 6.99
CA ARG A 118 14.78 1.15 6.12
C ARG A 118 15.44 0.77 4.80
N VAL A 119 16.08 1.72 4.15
CA VAL A 119 16.80 1.50 2.88
C VAL A 119 17.94 0.49 3.07
N ARG A 120 18.73 0.63 4.15
CA ARG A 120 19.80 -0.31 4.47
C ARG A 120 19.29 -1.72 4.74
N ALA A 121 18.19 -1.87 5.48
CA ALA A 121 17.59 -3.16 5.77
C ALA A 121 17.09 -3.85 4.49
N ARG A 122 16.49 -3.11 3.57
CA ARG A 122 16.04 -3.63 2.27
C ARG A 122 17.22 -4.11 1.42
N ARG A 123 18.32 -3.34 1.38
CA ARG A 123 19.53 -3.72 0.63
C ARG A 123 20.15 -5.01 1.16
N ARG A 124 20.18 -5.20 2.49
CA ARG A 124 20.71 -6.42 3.10
C ARG A 124 19.85 -7.65 2.80
N ARG A 125 18.53 -7.51 2.69
CA ARG A 125 17.62 -8.60 2.36
C ARG A 125 17.59 -8.96 0.88
N GLY A 126 17.97 -8.03 0.00
CA GLY A 126 18.01 -8.23 -1.44
C GLY A 126 19.38 -8.68 -1.98
N ALA A 127 20.36 -8.90 -1.11
CA ALA A 127 21.68 -9.37 -1.51
C ALA A 127 21.69 -10.90 -1.70
#